data_7d63ac57a50c57db71392cc3f518144e
#
_entry.id   7d63ac57a50c57db71392cc3f518144e
#
_cell.length_a   1.000
_cell.length_b   1.000
_cell.length_c   1.000
_cell.angle_alpha   90.00
_cell.angle_beta   90.00
_cell.angle_gamma   90.00
#
_symmetry.space_group_name_H-M   'P 1'
#
loop_
_entity.id
_entity.type
_entity.pdbx_description
1 polymer ?
#
loop_
_entity_poly.entity_id
_entity_poly.type
_entity_poly.pdbx_seq_one_letter_code
_entity_poly.pdbx_strand_id
1 'polypeptide(L)'
;LNDTVASVIESQIVGVQDLDYMTSDSASTGTYSLSLQFNQGSDPDMDTVNTQNRVQAALAQLPSEVQQVGVTTTKSSGDMAYIFSLNSPNGTFDSTFLKNYGTNYLMDAIKGVKGVGSVQEFGSDYAMRIWLDPSKMQKLGITMSDVTSAIKSQNVQAAAGTVGKNPTNGEQAFQYPIKIDGRLVTEQQFGNIVIKNSNGTVLHLKDIARIDVGAKGYDFVAKSSYRDPNAPSGEILFVEHRPSAGFAISLQNDANALETISNVQKILQEQSKSFPQD
;
A
#
# COMPACT_ATOMS: atom_id res chain seq x y z
N LEU A 1 -3.46 -7.84 20.65
CA LEU A 1 -2.58 -8.09 19.53
C LEU A 1 -1.37 -8.94 19.99
N ASN A 2 -0.69 -8.58 21.07
CA ASN A 2 0.48 -9.30 21.55
C ASN A 2 0.20 -10.79 21.79
N ASP A 3 -0.81 -11.13 22.57
CA ASP A 3 -1.07 -12.52 22.98
C ASP A 3 -1.67 -13.38 21.87
N THR A 4 -2.33 -12.76 20.90
CA THR A 4 -3.07 -13.51 19.89
C THR A 4 -2.39 -13.54 18.50
N VAL A 5 -1.47 -12.63 18.25
CA VAL A 5 -0.78 -12.52 16.96
C VAL A 5 0.73 -12.58 17.15
N ALA A 6 1.32 -11.68 17.96
CA ALA A 6 2.75 -11.61 18.13
C ALA A 6 3.32 -12.92 18.68
N SER A 7 2.82 -13.40 19.82
CA SER A 7 3.31 -14.64 20.46
C SER A 7 3.20 -15.86 19.55
N VAL A 8 2.15 -15.94 18.73
CA VAL A 8 1.96 -17.06 17.80
C VAL A 8 3.02 -17.01 16.69
N ILE A 9 3.25 -15.84 16.10
CA ILE A 9 4.26 -15.69 15.05
C ILE A 9 5.66 -15.88 15.61
N GLU A 10 5.98 -15.24 16.72
CA GLU A 10 7.31 -15.32 17.37
C GLU A 10 7.66 -16.76 17.76
N SER A 11 6.71 -17.50 18.33
CA SER A 11 6.93 -18.92 18.70
C SER A 11 7.28 -19.82 17.50
N GLN A 12 6.74 -19.53 16.33
CA GLN A 12 7.04 -20.27 15.10
C GLN A 12 8.36 -19.83 14.47
N ILE A 13 8.75 -18.57 14.65
CA ILE A 13 10.00 -18.02 14.13
C ILE A 13 11.21 -18.46 14.97
N VAL A 14 11.03 -18.66 16.27
CA VAL A 14 12.08 -19.27 17.13
C VAL A 14 12.46 -20.63 16.55
N GLY A 15 13.74 -20.80 16.17
CA GLY A 15 14.26 -22.00 15.55
C GLY A 15 14.32 -21.95 14.02
N VAL A 16 14.13 -20.78 13.42
CA VAL A 16 14.59 -20.54 12.04
C VAL A 16 16.10 -20.63 12.01
N GLN A 17 16.63 -21.33 11.02
CA GLN A 17 18.05 -21.53 10.87
C GLN A 17 18.76 -20.18 10.68
N ASP A 18 19.97 -20.06 11.24
CA ASP A 18 20.84 -18.88 11.16
C ASP A 18 20.25 -17.58 11.72
N LEU A 19 19.11 -17.64 12.43
CA LEU A 19 18.56 -16.51 13.17
C LEU A 19 19.45 -16.15 14.34
N ASP A 20 19.92 -14.89 14.39
CA ASP A 20 20.69 -14.34 15.50
C ASP A 20 19.77 -13.76 16.58
N TYR A 21 18.98 -12.76 16.22
CA TYR A 21 17.98 -12.20 17.13
C TYR A 21 16.75 -11.69 16.38
N MET A 22 15.67 -11.47 17.10
CA MET A 22 14.45 -10.86 16.60
C MET A 22 14.01 -9.73 17.51
N THR A 23 13.41 -8.70 16.90
CA THR A 23 12.79 -7.56 17.58
C THR A 23 11.38 -7.39 17.10
N SER A 24 10.43 -7.29 18.02
CA SER A 24 9.02 -7.12 17.68
C SER A 24 8.47 -5.81 18.22
N ASP A 25 7.67 -5.14 17.41
CA ASP A 25 6.99 -3.90 17.74
C ASP A 25 5.48 -4.07 17.53
N SER A 26 4.70 -3.75 18.56
CA SER A 26 3.24 -3.78 18.52
C SER A 26 2.70 -2.39 18.83
N ALA A 27 2.08 -1.76 17.84
CA ALA A 27 1.47 -0.46 18.02
C ALA A 27 0.02 -0.56 18.50
N SER A 28 -0.43 0.44 19.26
CA SER A 28 -1.84 0.57 19.68
C SER A 28 -2.81 0.75 18.52
N THR A 29 -2.32 1.14 17.36
CA THR A 29 -3.07 1.24 16.09
C THR A 29 -3.46 -0.12 15.49
N GLY A 30 -3.00 -1.24 16.08
CA GLY A 30 -3.26 -2.58 15.57
C GLY A 30 -2.21 -3.07 14.55
N THR A 31 -1.09 -2.39 14.42
CA THR A 31 0.02 -2.80 13.57
C THR A 31 1.01 -3.64 14.38
N TYR A 32 1.44 -4.75 13.82
CA TYR A 32 2.52 -5.60 14.33
C TYR A 32 3.65 -5.68 13.30
N SER A 33 4.87 -5.52 13.74
CA SER A 33 6.08 -5.59 12.96
C SER A 33 7.12 -6.47 13.66
N LEU A 34 7.71 -7.41 12.94
CA LEU A 34 8.77 -8.31 13.43
C LEU A 34 9.99 -8.18 12.53
N SER A 35 11.09 -7.73 13.10
CA SER A 35 12.40 -7.64 12.45
C SER A 35 13.27 -8.81 12.87
N LEU A 36 13.82 -9.52 11.90
CA LEU A 36 14.68 -10.67 12.08
C LEU A 36 16.11 -10.33 11.62
N GLN A 37 17.08 -10.55 12.48
CA GLN A 37 18.49 -10.42 12.14
C GLN A 37 19.10 -11.82 12.04
N PHE A 38 19.76 -12.08 10.92
CA PHE A 38 20.44 -13.35 10.67
C PHE A 38 21.96 -13.22 10.85
N ASN A 39 22.60 -14.34 11.10
CA ASN A 39 24.04 -14.40 11.28
C ASN A 39 24.78 -13.92 10.02
N GLN A 40 25.93 -13.29 10.22
CA GLN A 40 26.77 -12.85 9.10
C GLN A 40 27.23 -14.05 8.28
N GLY A 41 26.97 -13.99 6.97
CA GLY A 41 27.32 -15.07 6.03
C GLY A 41 26.19 -16.06 5.74
N SER A 42 25.02 -15.90 6.35
CA SER A 42 23.81 -16.63 5.92
C SER A 42 23.40 -16.22 4.52
N ASP A 43 22.59 -17.06 3.86
CA ASP A 43 22.00 -16.74 2.56
C ASP A 43 20.66 -16.02 2.75
N PRO A 44 20.58 -14.70 2.43
CA PRO A 44 19.36 -13.93 2.67
C PRO A 44 18.13 -14.41 1.91
N ASP A 45 18.30 -15.12 0.80
CA ASP A 45 17.19 -15.68 0.05
C ASP A 45 16.64 -16.92 0.73
N MET A 46 17.53 -17.81 1.22
CA MET A 46 17.14 -18.96 2.02
C MET A 46 16.53 -18.55 3.37
N ASP A 47 17.09 -17.54 4.03
CA ASP A 47 16.56 -16.98 5.28
C ASP A 47 15.14 -16.47 5.10
N THR A 48 14.86 -15.78 3.97
CA THR A 48 13.53 -15.31 3.62
C THR A 48 12.57 -16.48 3.37
N VAL A 49 12.99 -17.51 2.63
CA VAL A 49 12.17 -18.71 2.36
C VAL A 49 11.86 -19.44 3.67
N ASN A 50 12.85 -19.66 4.52
CA ASN A 50 12.70 -20.33 5.80
C ASN A 50 11.73 -19.55 6.71
N THR A 51 11.89 -18.24 6.79
CA THR A 51 11.00 -17.34 7.52
C THR A 51 9.58 -17.42 6.99
N GLN A 52 9.39 -17.32 5.68
CA GLN A 52 8.07 -17.39 5.06
C GLN A 52 7.37 -18.71 5.31
N ASN A 53 8.08 -19.84 5.29
CA ASN A 53 7.53 -21.15 5.62
C ASN A 53 7.01 -21.20 7.07
N ARG A 54 7.76 -20.60 8.02
CA ARG A 54 7.33 -20.54 9.42
C ARG A 54 6.14 -19.61 9.62
N VAL A 55 6.13 -18.47 8.95
CA VAL A 55 4.97 -17.54 8.96
C VAL A 55 3.73 -18.20 8.39
N GLN A 56 3.83 -18.99 7.31
CA GLN A 56 2.72 -19.74 6.75
C GLN A 56 2.17 -20.79 7.74
N ALA A 57 3.02 -21.44 8.50
CA ALA A 57 2.58 -22.38 9.55
C ALA A 57 1.87 -21.63 10.70
N ALA A 58 2.31 -20.42 11.03
CA ALA A 58 1.67 -19.58 12.04
C ALA A 58 0.28 -19.09 11.60
N LEU A 59 0.11 -18.76 10.30
CA LEU A 59 -1.13 -18.19 9.76
C LEU A 59 -2.38 -19.00 10.11
N ALA A 60 -2.31 -20.32 10.11
CA ALA A 60 -3.43 -21.20 10.45
C ALA A 60 -3.91 -21.04 11.91
N GLN A 61 -3.08 -20.50 12.78
CA GLN A 61 -3.35 -20.30 14.21
C GLN A 61 -3.76 -18.88 14.55
N LEU A 62 -3.69 -17.95 13.58
CA LEU A 62 -4.05 -16.55 13.77
C LEU A 62 -5.56 -16.32 13.67
N PRO A 63 -6.09 -15.24 14.28
CA PRO A 63 -7.48 -14.85 14.11
C PRO A 63 -7.85 -14.65 12.62
N SER A 64 -9.11 -14.91 12.27
CA SER A 64 -9.63 -14.84 10.90
C SER A 64 -9.42 -13.48 10.24
N GLU A 65 -9.47 -12.41 11.02
CA GLU A 65 -9.25 -11.04 10.57
C GLU A 65 -7.80 -10.84 10.08
N VAL A 66 -6.83 -11.39 10.81
CA VAL A 66 -5.42 -11.33 10.44
C VAL A 66 -5.12 -12.23 9.25
N GLN A 67 -5.75 -13.42 9.20
CA GLN A 67 -5.62 -14.31 8.04
C GLN A 67 -6.12 -13.67 6.74
N GLN A 68 -7.19 -12.87 6.80
CA GLN A 68 -7.75 -12.15 5.64
C GLN A 68 -6.84 -11.01 5.15
N VAL A 69 -6.18 -10.31 6.07
CA VAL A 69 -5.20 -9.28 5.75
C VAL A 69 -3.90 -9.90 5.25
N GLY A 70 -3.51 -11.03 5.83
CA GLY A 70 -2.27 -11.73 5.58
C GLY A 70 -1.08 -11.14 6.35
N VAL A 71 0.03 -11.88 6.33
CA VAL A 71 1.33 -11.44 6.87
C VAL A 71 2.30 -11.37 5.71
N THR A 72 2.94 -10.23 5.53
CA THR A 72 3.93 -10.00 4.47
C THR A 72 5.32 -10.18 5.03
N THR A 73 6.11 -11.02 4.39
CA THR A 73 7.54 -11.18 4.69
C THR A 73 8.34 -10.50 3.58
N THR A 74 9.19 -9.57 3.94
CA THR A 74 10.05 -8.84 3.01
C THR A 74 11.51 -8.91 3.46
N LYS A 75 12.40 -9.08 2.49
CA LYS A 75 13.84 -8.96 2.71
C LYS A 75 14.17 -7.48 2.93
N SER A 76 14.85 -7.18 4.00
CA SER A 76 15.44 -5.86 4.25
C SER A 76 16.93 -5.93 3.99
N SER A 77 17.41 -5.13 3.07
CA SER A 77 18.83 -5.07 2.70
C SER A 77 19.58 -4.00 3.50
N GLY A 78 19.47 -4.05 4.83
CA GLY A 78 20.26 -3.18 5.69
C GLY A 78 19.81 -1.71 5.73
N ASP A 79 20.74 -0.82 6.00
CA ASP A 79 20.49 0.60 6.24
C ASP A 79 19.99 1.35 5.01
N MET A 80 19.21 2.40 5.24
CA MET A 80 18.76 3.33 4.21
C MET A 80 19.99 4.10 3.70
N ALA A 81 20.38 3.86 2.45
CA ALA A 81 21.57 4.46 1.85
C ALA A 81 21.30 5.84 1.23
N TYR A 82 20.08 6.09 0.78
CA TYR A 82 19.70 7.37 0.19
C TYR A 82 18.22 7.69 0.44
N ILE A 83 17.97 8.91 0.87
CA ILE A 83 16.60 9.39 1.11
C ILE A 83 16.39 10.62 0.24
N PHE A 84 15.24 10.68 -0.42
CA PHE A 84 14.80 11.87 -1.13
C PHE A 84 13.32 12.15 -0.85
N SER A 85 12.89 13.36 -1.14
CA SER A 85 11.49 13.75 -0.99
C SER A 85 10.99 14.51 -2.21
N LEU A 86 9.72 14.33 -2.52
CA LEU A 86 8.96 15.18 -3.39
C LEU A 86 8.25 16.22 -2.53
N ASN A 87 8.36 17.48 -2.92
CA ASN A 87 7.80 18.59 -2.18
C ASN A 87 6.94 19.45 -3.09
N SER A 88 5.90 20.06 -2.54
CA SER A 88 5.10 21.09 -3.22
C SER A 88 5.40 22.44 -2.56
N PRO A 89 6.31 23.24 -3.14
CA PRO A 89 6.74 24.52 -2.56
C PRO A 89 5.59 25.50 -2.35
N ASN A 90 4.66 25.58 -3.29
CA ASN A 90 3.50 26.46 -3.20
C ASN A 90 2.30 25.82 -2.48
N GLY A 91 2.37 24.50 -2.20
CA GLY A 91 1.30 23.75 -1.56
C GLY A 91 0.14 23.43 -2.50
N THR A 92 0.36 23.47 -3.81
CA THR A 92 -0.63 23.13 -4.84
C THR A 92 -1.03 21.65 -4.75
N PHE A 93 -0.06 20.79 -4.43
CA PHE A 93 -0.25 19.36 -4.31
C PHE A 93 -0.15 18.92 -2.84
N ASP A 94 -1.05 18.04 -2.41
CA ASP A 94 -0.99 17.43 -1.09
C ASP A 94 0.01 16.27 -1.01
N SER A 95 0.31 15.80 0.20
CA SER A 95 1.27 14.71 0.42
C SER A 95 0.83 13.38 -0.19
N THR A 96 -0.48 13.13 -0.30
CA THR A 96 -1.05 11.93 -0.90
C THR A 96 -0.84 11.93 -2.41
N PHE A 97 -1.05 13.08 -3.05
CA PHE A 97 -0.75 13.25 -4.47
C PHE A 97 0.74 13.05 -4.76
N LEU A 98 1.61 13.69 -3.97
CA LEU A 98 3.06 13.58 -4.15
C LEU A 98 3.54 12.13 -4.00
N LYS A 99 3.03 11.41 -3.01
CA LYS A 99 3.35 10.00 -2.81
C LYS A 99 2.86 9.16 -3.99
N ASN A 100 1.62 9.34 -4.41
CA ASN A 100 1.05 8.61 -5.55
C ASN A 100 1.78 8.92 -6.86
N TYR A 101 2.16 10.17 -7.08
CA TYR A 101 2.97 10.57 -8.23
C TYR A 101 4.32 9.85 -8.22
N GLY A 102 5.04 9.89 -7.09
CA GLY A 102 6.31 9.19 -6.94
C GLY A 102 6.19 7.69 -7.20
N THR A 103 5.17 7.05 -6.62
CA THR A 103 4.91 5.62 -6.81
C THR A 103 4.68 5.25 -8.28
N ASN A 104 3.90 6.05 -9.00
CA ASN A 104 3.52 5.70 -10.38
C ASN A 104 4.56 6.08 -11.44
N TYR A 105 5.36 7.12 -11.21
CA TYR A 105 6.25 7.66 -12.23
C TYR A 105 7.73 7.50 -11.93
N LEU A 106 8.13 7.36 -10.65
CA LEU A 106 9.54 7.27 -10.28
C LEU A 106 9.97 5.87 -9.86
N MET A 107 9.09 5.12 -9.21
CA MET A 107 9.48 3.87 -8.55
C MET A 107 10.02 2.81 -9.50
N ASP A 108 9.40 2.61 -10.66
CA ASP A 108 9.85 1.58 -11.60
C ASP A 108 11.23 1.92 -12.15
N ALA A 109 11.47 3.19 -12.47
CA ALA A 109 12.77 3.64 -12.95
C ALA A 109 13.87 3.50 -11.88
N ILE A 110 13.56 3.83 -10.62
CA ILE A 110 14.50 3.72 -9.49
C ILE A 110 14.78 2.25 -9.15
N LYS A 111 13.75 1.42 -9.05
CA LYS A 111 13.90 -0.03 -8.78
C LYS A 111 14.69 -0.76 -9.87
N GLY A 112 14.67 -0.22 -11.11
CA GLY A 112 15.45 -0.73 -12.22
C GLY A 112 16.96 -0.39 -12.18
N VAL A 113 17.40 0.48 -11.26
CA VAL A 113 18.82 0.82 -11.12
C VAL A 113 19.58 -0.34 -10.50
N LYS A 114 20.67 -0.76 -11.15
CA LYS A 114 21.55 -1.81 -10.61
C LYS A 114 22.08 -1.40 -9.22
N GLY A 115 21.94 -2.29 -8.27
CA GLY A 115 22.38 -2.09 -6.88
C GLY A 115 21.30 -1.55 -5.94
N VAL A 116 20.12 -1.15 -6.44
CA VAL A 116 18.96 -0.83 -5.60
C VAL A 116 18.34 -2.15 -5.11
N GLY A 117 18.25 -2.31 -3.80
CA GLY A 117 17.66 -3.48 -3.15
C GLY A 117 16.15 -3.30 -2.94
N SER A 118 15.76 -2.21 -2.30
CA SER A 118 14.36 -1.88 -2.06
C SER A 118 14.14 -0.37 -1.99
N VAL A 119 12.90 0.04 -2.18
CA VAL A 119 12.48 1.44 -1.98
C VAL A 119 11.31 1.44 -1.02
N GLN A 120 11.48 2.11 0.11
CA GLN A 120 10.44 2.35 1.09
C GLN A 120 9.79 3.72 0.82
N GLU A 121 8.49 3.74 0.77
CA GLU A 121 7.69 4.92 0.47
C GLU A 121 7.00 5.40 1.75
N PHE A 122 7.13 6.69 2.08
CA PHE A 122 6.53 7.31 3.24
C PHE A 122 5.40 8.25 2.82
N GLY A 123 4.24 8.03 3.38
CA GLY A 123 3.02 8.77 3.07
C GLY A 123 1.80 7.85 2.98
N SER A 124 0.66 8.42 2.68
CA SER A 124 -0.59 7.69 2.54
C SER A 124 -0.95 7.47 1.08
N ASP A 125 -1.49 6.29 0.76
CA ASP A 125 -2.09 6.02 -0.55
C ASP A 125 -3.47 6.67 -0.65
N TYR A 126 -3.97 6.84 -1.89
CA TYR A 126 -5.38 7.11 -2.11
C TYR A 126 -6.24 5.90 -1.77
N ALA A 127 -7.38 6.17 -1.19
CA ALA A 127 -8.42 5.18 -0.95
C ALA A 127 -9.81 5.77 -1.15
N MET A 128 -10.77 4.90 -1.48
CA MET A 128 -12.17 5.26 -1.41
C MET A 128 -12.60 5.29 0.06
N ARG A 129 -12.99 6.46 0.54
CA ARG A 129 -13.44 6.69 1.92
C ARG A 129 -14.95 6.62 1.99
N ILE A 130 -15.45 5.77 2.87
CA ILE A 130 -16.89 5.58 3.08
C ILE A 130 -17.21 5.98 4.51
N TRP A 131 -17.83 7.15 4.67
CA TRP A 131 -18.21 7.71 5.95
C TRP A 131 -19.64 7.37 6.26
N LEU A 132 -19.84 6.32 7.04
CA LEU A 132 -21.16 5.83 7.39
C LEU A 132 -21.85 6.77 8.40
N ASP A 133 -23.16 6.93 8.25
CA ASP A 133 -24.01 7.67 9.19
C ASP A 133 -24.69 6.68 10.15
N PRO A 134 -24.23 6.61 11.42
CA PRO A 134 -24.78 5.66 12.38
C PRO A 134 -26.28 5.85 12.64
N SER A 135 -26.75 7.10 12.59
CA SER A 135 -28.16 7.41 12.84
C SER A 135 -29.08 6.90 11.73
N LYS A 136 -28.62 7.01 10.48
CA LYS A 136 -29.36 6.45 9.32
C LYS A 136 -29.31 4.92 9.35
N MET A 137 -28.15 4.34 9.65
CA MET A 137 -27.99 2.89 9.75
C MET A 137 -28.93 2.29 10.81
N GLN A 138 -29.00 2.90 11.99
CA GLN A 138 -29.91 2.46 13.07
C GLN A 138 -31.37 2.52 12.66
N LYS A 139 -31.81 3.62 12.04
CA LYS A 139 -33.21 3.79 11.57
C LYS A 139 -33.60 2.75 10.53
N LEU A 140 -32.66 2.33 9.69
CA LEU A 140 -32.89 1.39 8.60
C LEU A 140 -32.57 -0.08 8.98
N GLY A 141 -32.10 -0.31 10.21
CA GLY A 141 -31.74 -1.64 10.71
C GLY A 141 -30.56 -2.25 9.90
N ILE A 142 -29.57 -1.43 9.56
CA ILE A 142 -28.37 -1.83 8.83
C ILE A 142 -27.19 -1.93 9.78
N THR A 143 -26.47 -3.03 9.69
CA THR A 143 -25.25 -3.28 10.49
C THR A 143 -23.99 -3.00 9.67
N MET A 144 -22.84 -2.84 10.34
CA MET A 144 -21.54 -2.74 9.68
C MET A 144 -21.23 -3.98 8.81
N SER A 145 -21.65 -5.16 9.30
CA SER A 145 -21.49 -6.41 8.57
C SER A 145 -22.24 -6.42 7.25
N ASP A 146 -23.46 -5.87 7.21
CA ASP A 146 -24.25 -5.78 5.98
C ASP A 146 -23.53 -4.93 4.95
N VAL A 147 -23.02 -3.75 5.37
CA VAL A 147 -22.26 -2.85 4.50
C VAL A 147 -20.99 -3.51 3.96
N THR A 148 -20.22 -4.12 4.85
CA THR A 148 -18.96 -4.79 4.46
C THR A 148 -19.21 -5.94 3.49
N SER A 149 -20.25 -6.73 3.73
CA SER A 149 -20.65 -7.86 2.86
C SER A 149 -21.13 -7.38 1.50
N ALA A 150 -21.93 -6.31 1.47
CA ALA A 150 -22.40 -5.71 0.22
C ALA A 150 -21.25 -5.16 -0.64
N ILE A 151 -20.29 -4.47 -0.02
CA ILE A 151 -19.09 -3.99 -0.71
C ILE A 151 -18.25 -5.15 -1.22
N LYS A 152 -17.98 -6.16 -0.41
CA LYS A 152 -17.20 -7.34 -0.81
C LYS A 152 -17.84 -8.09 -1.98
N SER A 153 -19.17 -8.24 -1.99
CA SER A 153 -19.88 -9.00 -3.03
C SER A 153 -19.99 -8.25 -4.36
N GLN A 154 -20.03 -6.92 -4.34
CA GLN A 154 -20.24 -6.10 -5.54
C GLN A 154 -18.95 -5.45 -6.08
N ASN A 155 -17.90 -5.33 -5.26
CA ASN A 155 -16.59 -4.83 -5.69
C ASN A 155 -15.64 -5.99 -6.02
N VAL A 156 -16.03 -6.84 -6.94
CA VAL A 156 -15.29 -8.06 -7.35
C VAL A 156 -14.89 -7.97 -8.81
N GLN A 157 -13.68 -8.40 -9.09
CA GLN A 157 -13.23 -8.62 -10.45
C GLN A 157 -13.47 -10.09 -10.82
N ALA A 158 -14.43 -10.35 -11.69
CA ALA A 158 -14.73 -11.69 -12.17
C ALA A 158 -14.25 -11.87 -13.61
N ALA A 159 -13.66 -13.03 -13.90
CA ALA A 159 -13.38 -13.43 -15.27
C ALA A 159 -14.66 -14.01 -15.89
N ALA A 160 -15.27 -13.25 -16.80
CA ALA A 160 -16.56 -13.63 -17.38
C ALA A 160 -16.48 -14.71 -18.48
N GLY A 161 -15.28 -15.09 -18.88
CA GLY A 161 -15.09 -16.10 -19.92
C GLY A 161 -15.34 -15.57 -21.35
N THR A 162 -15.62 -16.49 -22.26
CA THR A 162 -15.80 -16.23 -23.68
C THR A 162 -17.05 -16.97 -24.17
N VAL A 163 -17.93 -16.28 -24.86
CA VAL A 163 -19.07 -16.91 -25.56
C VAL A 163 -18.57 -17.49 -26.89
N GLY A 164 -19.03 -18.67 -27.22
CA GLY A 164 -18.64 -19.33 -28.47
C GLY A 164 -17.35 -20.17 -28.40
N LYS A 165 -16.85 -20.46 -27.18
CA LYS A 165 -15.74 -21.40 -26.97
C LYS A 165 -16.25 -22.85 -27.02
N ASN A 166 -15.54 -23.73 -27.73
CA ASN A 166 -15.87 -25.15 -27.81
C ASN A 166 -15.90 -25.81 -26.41
N PRO A 167 -16.84 -26.81 -26.19
CA PRO A 167 -17.73 -27.42 -27.18
C PRO A 167 -19.00 -26.61 -27.44
N THR A 168 -19.34 -26.42 -28.73
CA THR A 168 -20.59 -25.78 -29.17
C THR A 168 -21.39 -26.76 -30.02
N ASN A 169 -22.73 -26.60 -30.02
CA ASN A 169 -23.62 -27.45 -30.81
C ASN A 169 -23.68 -27.04 -32.32
N GLY A 170 -22.60 -26.51 -32.87
CA GLY A 170 -22.50 -26.08 -34.28
C GLY A 170 -21.19 -25.35 -34.55
N GLU A 171 -20.88 -25.14 -35.83
CA GLU A 171 -19.74 -24.33 -36.23
C GLU A 171 -19.98 -22.87 -35.87
N GLN A 172 -19.21 -22.35 -34.90
CA GLN A 172 -19.20 -20.92 -34.61
C GLN A 172 -17.95 -20.26 -35.20
N ALA A 173 -18.18 -19.28 -36.07
CA ALA A 173 -17.13 -18.54 -36.75
C ALA A 173 -16.42 -17.51 -35.85
N PHE A 174 -17.03 -17.14 -34.71
CA PHE A 174 -16.50 -16.07 -33.85
C PHE A 174 -16.63 -16.44 -32.38
N GLN A 175 -15.60 -16.03 -31.61
CA GLN A 175 -15.60 -16.07 -30.15
C GLN A 175 -15.64 -14.63 -29.62
N TYR A 176 -16.54 -14.35 -28.69
CA TYR A 176 -16.68 -13.04 -28.09
C TYR A 176 -16.25 -13.08 -26.63
N PRO A 177 -15.16 -12.40 -26.23
CA PRO A 177 -14.82 -12.27 -24.84
C PRO A 177 -15.90 -11.41 -24.14
N ILE A 178 -16.43 -11.91 -23.02
CA ILE A 178 -17.32 -11.13 -22.19
C ILE A 178 -16.45 -10.20 -21.34
N LYS A 179 -16.60 -8.89 -21.54
CA LYS A 179 -15.97 -7.89 -20.71
C LYS A 179 -16.97 -7.51 -19.62
N ILE A 180 -16.62 -7.78 -18.37
CA ILE A 180 -17.34 -7.27 -17.20
C ILE A 180 -16.56 -6.08 -16.68
N ASP A 181 -17.26 -5.04 -16.27
CA ASP A 181 -16.64 -3.95 -15.51
C ASP A 181 -16.00 -4.55 -14.26
N GLY A 182 -14.72 -4.21 -14.07
CA GLY A 182 -13.92 -4.74 -12.97
C GLY A 182 -14.31 -4.15 -11.62
N ARG A 183 -13.33 -3.97 -10.75
CA ARG A 183 -13.53 -3.30 -9.46
C ARG A 183 -14.10 -1.90 -9.66
N LEU A 184 -14.93 -1.49 -8.73
CA LEU A 184 -15.48 -0.14 -8.70
C LEU A 184 -14.35 0.89 -8.50
N VAL A 185 -14.40 1.99 -9.26
CA VAL A 185 -13.33 2.99 -9.29
C VAL A 185 -13.84 4.36 -8.85
N THR A 186 -15.09 4.70 -9.17
CA THR A 186 -15.64 6.04 -8.93
C THR A 186 -16.54 6.08 -7.69
N GLU A 187 -16.61 7.25 -7.05
CA GLU A 187 -17.51 7.51 -5.92
C GLU A 187 -18.96 7.15 -6.26
N GLN A 188 -19.40 7.46 -7.50
CA GLN A 188 -20.73 7.15 -7.97
C GLN A 188 -20.99 5.65 -8.07
N GLN A 189 -20.01 4.87 -8.55
CA GLN A 189 -20.13 3.41 -8.61
C GLN A 189 -20.24 2.82 -7.21
N PHE A 190 -19.39 3.26 -6.26
CA PHE A 190 -19.50 2.85 -4.87
C PHE A 190 -20.83 3.27 -4.25
N GLY A 191 -21.30 4.49 -4.53
CA GLY A 191 -22.58 4.99 -4.05
C GLY A 191 -23.78 4.14 -4.47
N ASN A 192 -23.70 3.52 -5.63
CA ASN A 192 -24.77 2.69 -6.18
C ASN A 192 -24.72 1.22 -5.68
N ILE A 193 -23.79 0.85 -4.84
CA ILE A 193 -23.79 -0.47 -4.18
C ILE A 193 -25.10 -0.68 -3.45
N VAL A 194 -25.76 -1.80 -3.73
CA VAL A 194 -27.03 -2.16 -3.08
C VAL A 194 -26.73 -2.80 -1.74
N ILE A 195 -27.18 -2.18 -0.64
CA ILE A 195 -27.02 -2.69 0.73
C ILE A 195 -28.16 -3.64 1.08
N LYS A 196 -29.39 -3.25 0.75
CA LYS A 196 -30.59 -4.03 1.09
C LYS A 196 -31.66 -3.82 0.03
N ASN A 197 -32.37 -4.88 -0.29
CA ASN A 197 -33.58 -4.81 -1.09
C ASN A 197 -34.73 -5.42 -0.26
N SER A 198 -35.73 -4.61 0.05
CA SER A 198 -36.86 -5.05 0.86
C SER A 198 -38.15 -4.42 0.32
N ASN A 199 -39.14 -5.27 0.02
CA ASN A 199 -40.47 -4.86 -0.46
C ASN A 199 -40.44 -3.88 -1.67
N GLY A 200 -39.51 -4.10 -2.60
CA GLY A 200 -39.37 -3.24 -3.79
C GLY A 200 -38.60 -1.93 -3.57
N THR A 201 -38.21 -1.65 -2.36
CA THR A 201 -37.35 -0.50 -2.05
C THR A 201 -35.88 -0.95 -2.00
N VAL A 202 -35.04 -0.36 -2.86
CA VAL A 202 -33.62 -0.61 -2.93
C VAL A 202 -32.88 0.46 -2.14
N LEU A 203 -32.11 0.05 -1.15
CA LEU A 203 -31.24 0.91 -0.35
C LEU A 203 -29.82 0.85 -0.88
N HIS A 204 -29.27 1.98 -1.24
CA HIS A 204 -27.90 2.10 -1.75
C HIS A 204 -26.95 2.64 -0.68
N LEU A 205 -25.65 2.42 -0.88
CA LEU A 205 -24.61 2.89 0.04
C LEU A 205 -24.62 4.41 0.21
N LYS A 206 -24.89 5.17 -0.87
CA LYS A 206 -25.02 6.65 -0.84
C LYS A 206 -26.12 7.16 0.08
N ASP A 207 -27.13 6.35 0.37
CA ASP A 207 -28.28 6.75 1.21
C ASP A 207 -27.87 6.80 2.70
N ILE A 208 -26.87 5.99 3.09
CA ILE A 208 -26.40 5.84 4.45
C ILE A 208 -24.95 6.29 4.67
N ALA A 209 -24.27 6.73 3.61
CA ALA A 209 -22.84 7.12 3.68
C ALA A 209 -22.54 8.31 2.78
N ARG A 210 -21.52 9.08 3.17
CA ARG A 210 -20.78 9.97 2.28
C ARG A 210 -19.58 9.19 1.73
N ILE A 211 -19.30 9.34 0.43
CA ILE A 211 -18.24 8.63 -0.26
C ILE A 211 -17.38 9.66 -0.96
N ASP A 212 -16.08 9.60 -0.70
CA ASP A 212 -15.07 10.51 -1.27
C ASP A 212 -13.74 9.79 -1.46
N VAL A 213 -12.94 10.26 -2.40
CA VAL A 213 -11.54 9.83 -2.56
C VAL A 213 -10.67 10.66 -1.62
N GLY A 214 -9.84 10.00 -0.84
CA GLY A 214 -8.94 10.67 0.09
C GLY A 214 -7.78 9.79 0.52
N ALA A 215 -7.00 10.24 1.48
CA ALA A 215 -5.91 9.46 2.03
C ALA A 215 -6.43 8.17 2.71
N LYS A 216 -5.74 7.06 2.50
CA LYS A 216 -6.06 5.77 3.13
C LYS A 216 -5.99 5.82 4.66
N GLY A 217 -5.05 6.59 5.20
CA GLY A 217 -4.89 6.88 6.62
C GLY A 217 -4.49 8.34 6.83
N TYR A 218 -4.85 8.89 7.99
CA TYR A 218 -4.50 10.24 8.40
C TYR A 218 -3.52 10.27 9.58
N ASP A 219 -3.07 9.10 10.01
CA ASP A 219 -2.18 8.95 11.18
C ASP A 219 -0.76 9.45 10.87
N PHE A 220 -0.38 9.46 9.60
CA PHE A 220 0.92 9.89 9.15
C PHE A 220 0.78 10.92 8.01
N VAL A 221 1.29 12.12 8.24
CA VAL A 221 1.36 13.19 7.23
C VAL A 221 2.82 13.61 7.10
N ALA A 222 3.40 13.40 5.93
CA ALA A 222 4.74 13.88 5.63
C ALA A 222 4.72 15.39 5.34
N LYS A 223 5.59 16.11 6.02
CA LYS A 223 5.85 17.53 5.78
C LYS A 223 7.34 17.75 5.73
N SER A 224 7.78 18.66 4.89
CA SER A 224 9.19 19.04 4.80
C SER A 224 9.38 20.52 5.06
N SER A 225 10.56 20.84 5.54
CA SER A 225 11.08 22.20 5.57
C SER A 225 12.33 22.24 4.70
N TYR A 226 12.45 23.23 3.88
CA TYR A 226 13.62 23.41 3.02
C TYR A 226 14.10 24.87 3.08
N ARG A 227 15.38 25.06 2.75
CA ARG A 227 15.95 26.40 2.74
C ARG A 227 15.27 27.25 1.65
N ASP A 228 14.79 28.42 2.04
CA ASP A 228 14.18 29.35 1.09
C ASP A 228 15.25 29.83 0.09
N PRO A 229 15.11 29.54 -1.20
CA PRO A 229 16.06 30.00 -2.21
C PRO A 229 16.04 31.53 -2.41
N ASN A 230 14.97 32.18 -1.96
CA ASN A 230 14.80 33.64 -2.06
C ASN A 230 15.20 34.38 -0.77
N ALA A 231 15.75 33.67 0.22
CA ALA A 231 16.21 34.29 1.46
C ALA A 231 17.27 35.36 1.17
N PRO A 232 17.24 36.50 1.87
CA PRO A 232 18.26 37.52 1.75
C PRO A 232 19.67 36.95 1.93
N SER A 233 20.63 37.55 1.24
CA SER A 233 22.02 37.10 1.32
C SER A 233 22.53 37.17 2.76
N GLY A 234 22.98 36.02 3.29
CA GLY A 234 23.48 35.89 4.66
C GLY A 234 22.44 35.39 5.67
N GLU A 235 21.17 35.28 5.32
CA GLU A 235 20.14 34.72 6.17
C GLU A 235 19.83 33.26 5.77
N ILE A 236 19.55 32.41 6.79
CA ILE A 236 19.08 31.06 6.58
C ILE A 236 17.62 31.00 7.01
N LEU A 237 16.73 31.22 6.03
CA LEU A 237 15.30 31.08 6.22
C LEU A 237 14.83 29.70 5.72
N PHE A 238 13.88 29.13 6.42
CA PHE A 238 13.25 27.87 6.02
C PHE A 238 11.79 28.09 5.68
N VAL A 239 11.36 27.51 4.57
CA VAL A 239 9.94 27.34 4.26
C VAL A 239 9.50 26.08 4.98
N GLU A 240 8.66 26.23 5.98
CA GLU A 240 8.26 25.16 6.87
C GLU A 240 6.91 24.55 6.48
N HIS A 241 6.71 23.30 6.91
CA HIS A 241 5.41 22.59 6.88
C HIS A 241 4.77 22.43 5.49
N ARG A 242 5.58 22.37 4.45
CA ARG A 242 5.08 22.10 3.09
C ARG A 242 4.74 20.63 2.92
N PRO A 243 3.67 20.31 2.13
CA PRO A 243 3.34 18.93 1.80
C PRO A 243 4.52 18.23 1.17
N SER A 244 4.76 16.99 1.61
CA SER A 244 5.90 16.19 1.17
C SER A 244 5.54 14.72 1.09
N ALA A 245 6.26 13.98 0.25
CA ALA A 245 6.31 12.52 0.26
C ALA A 245 7.76 12.07 0.27
N GLY A 246 8.12 11.21 1.21
CA GLY A 246 9.47 10.71 1.39
C GLY A 246 9.66 9.34 0.76
N PHE A 247 10.88 9.08 0.30
CA PHE A 247 11.29 7.81 -0.29
C PHE A 247 12.69 7.46 0.22
N ALA A 248 12.85 6.26 0.73
CA ALA A 248 14.15 5.76 1.17
C ALA A 248 14.58 4.56 0.36
N ILE A 249 15.80 4.58 -0.10
CA ILE A 249 16.41 3.53 -0.91
C ILE A 249 17.39 2.76 -0.05
N SER A 250 17.22 1.45 -0.02
CA SER A 250 18.19 0.50 0.51
C SER A 250 18.91 -0.19 -0.64
N LEU A 251 20.19 -0.50 -0.46
CA LEU A 251 21.03 -1.13 -1.48
C LEU A 251 20.96 -2.65 -1.38
N GLN A 252 21.36 -3.32 -2.44
CA GLN A 252 21.70 -4.74 -2.41
C GLN A 252 22.99 -4.94 -1.61
N ASN A 253 23.17 -6.09 -0.98
CA ASN A 253 24.29 -6.34 -0.06
C ASN A 253 25.67 -6.17 -0.70
N ASP A 254 25.80 -6.42 -2.00
CA ASP A 254 27.03 -6.36 -2.77
C ASP A 254 27.13 -5.11 -3.67
N ALA A 255 26.21 -4.17 -3.53
CA ALA A 255 26.13 -2.99 -4.39
C ALA A 255 27.20 -1.95 -4.05
N ASN A 256 27.75 -1.32 -5.08
CA ASN A 256 28.56 -0.12 -4.92
C ASN A 256 27.66 1.09 -4.61
N ALA A 257 27.66 1.53 -3.36
CA ALA A 257 26.79 2.60 -2.88
C ALA A 257 26.95 3.90 -3.66
N LEU A 258 28.18 4.35 -3.93
CA LEU A 258 28.43 5.60 -4.63
C LEU A 258 27.93 5.58 -6.07
N GLU A 259 28.20 4.48 -6.78
CA GLU A 259 27.74 4.30 -8.15
C GLU A 259 26.22 4.22 -8.23
N THR A 260 25.60 3.43 -7.38
CA THR A 260 24.15 3.25 -7.32
C THR A 260 23.45 4.57 -7.02
N ILE A 261 23.88 5.30 -5.97
CA ILE A 261 23.31 6.61 -5.61
C ILE A 261 23.47 7.62 -6.75
N SER A 262 24.66 7.68 -7.39
CA SER A 262 24.90 8.57 -8.53
C SER A 262 23.93 8.27 -9.69
N ASN A 263 23.67 7.00 -9.97
CA ASN A 263 22.73 6.60 -11.02
C ASN A 263 21.28 6.93 -10.66
N VAL A 264 20.89 6.73 -9.41
CA VAL A 264 19.56 7.15 -8.90
C VAL A 264 19.39 8.67 -9.05
N GLN A 265 20.39 9.46 -8.66
CA GLN A 265 20.34 10.92 -8.77
C GLN A 265 20.19 11.38 -10.23
N LYS A 266 20.85 10.73 -11.18
CA LYS A 266 20.68 11.02 -12.62
C LYS A 266 19.25 10.78 -13.07
N ILE A 267 18.65 9.65 -12.67
CA ILE A 267 17.26 9.33 -13.02
C ILE A 267 16.31 10.36 -12.40
N LEU A 268 16.50 10.71 -11.12
CA LEU A 268 15.68 11.73 -10.47
C LEU A 268 15.80 13.09 -11.19
N GLN A 269 17.00 13.47 -11.62
CA GLN A 269 17.24 14.69 -12.38
C GLN A 269 16.61 14.67 -13.77
N GLU A 270 16.57 13.51 -14.43
CA GLU A 270 15.88 13.36 -15.72
C GLU A 270 14.36 13.45 -15.55
N GLN A 271 13.81 12.73 -14.58
CA GLN A 271 12.37 12.71 -14.30
C GLN A 271 11.85 14.05 -13.80
N SER A 272 12.68 14.82 -13.08
CA SER A 272 12.28 16.13 -12.56
C SER A 272 11.89 17.14 -13.67
N LYS A 273 12.38 16.94 -14.91
CA LYS A 273 12.02 17.78 -16.07
C LYS A 273 10.55 17.61 -16.48
N SER A 274 9.93 16.52 -16.13
CA SER A 274 8.52 16.18 -16.42
C SER A 274 7.58 16.37 -15.24
N PHE A 275 8.07 16.90 -14.13
CA PHE A 275 7.22 17.15 -12.96
C PHE A 275 6.16 18.22 -13.25
N PRO A 276 4.94 18.07 -12.69
CA PRO A 276 3.94 19.11 -12.76
C PRO A 276 4.48 20.43 -12.19
N GLN A 277 4.12 21.53 -12.82
CA GLN A 277 4.49 22.86 -12.29
C GLN A 277 3.72 23.10 -10.98
N ASP A 278 4.45 23.51 -9.97
CA ASP A 278 3.93 23.90 -8.66
C ASP A 278 4.24 25.39 -8.39
#